data_5188215550ed4403c9efaf9cf6f8c284
#
_entry.id   5188215550ed4403c9efaf9cf6f8c284
#
_cell.length_a   1.000
_cell.length_b   1.000
_cell.length_c   1.000
_cell.angle_alpha   90.00
_cell.angle_beta   90.00
_cell.angle_gamma   90.00
#
_symmetry.space_group_name_H-M   'P 1'
#
loop_
_entity.id
_entity.type
_entity.pdbx_description
1 polymer ?
#
loop_
_entity_poly.entity_id
_entity_poly.type
_entity_poly.pdbx_seq_one_letter_code
_entity_poly.pdbx_strand_id
1 'polypeptide(L)'
;MHVYDNANELAKAMRDSHEFKKLKEATAVLNKDENAKKMVNEFLSLNQQAEMEKYQGKEPAKETTEKIQKLYGILSLNQDAMQYLNSFMRFQMMLADVTNSIQDVVKEAMGEK
;
A
#
# COMPACT_ATOMS: atom_id res chain seq x y z
N MET A 1 -30.14 -10.50 -2.95
CA MET A 1 -28.88 -10.12 -2.32
C MET A 1 -28.47 -8.73 -2.82
N HIS A 2 -28.31 -7.78 -1.90
CA HIS A 2 -28.00 -6.40 -2.28
C HIS A 2 -26.51 -6.17 -2.37
N VAL A 3 -26.09 -5.53 -3.46
CA VAL A 3 -24.68 -5.21 -3.71
C VAL A 3 -24.11 -4.34 -2.57
N TYR A 4 -24.87 -3.35 -2.13
CA TYR A 4 -24.42 -2.44 -1.08
C TYR A 4 -24.25 -3.13 0.27
N ASP A 5 -25.15 -4.06 0.60
CA ASP A 5 -25.04 -4.83 1.85
C ASP A 5 -23.79 -5.70 1.83
N ASN A 6 -23.50 -6.31 0.69
CA ASN A 6 -22.30 -7.13 0.51
C ASN A 6 -21.04 -6.29 0.56
N ALA A 7 -21.08 -5.07 0.02
CA ALA A 7 -19.95 -4.15 0.12
C ALA A 7 -19.66 -3.79 1.58
N ASN A 8 -20.70 -3.55 2.36
CA ASN A 8 -20.57 -3.27 3.80
C ASN A 8 -20.03 -4.49 4.56
N GLU A 9 -20.47 -5.69 4.21
CA GLU A 9 -19.96 -6.92 4.80
C GLU A 9 -18.49 -7.13 4.45
N LEU A 10 -18.09 -6.83 3.21
CA LEU A 10 -16.70 -6.88 2.79
C LEU A 10 -15.85 -5.91 3.60
N ALA A 11 -16.31 -4.67 3.76
CA ALA A 11 -15.59 -3.67 4.56
C ALA A 11 -15.40 -4.15 6.00
N LYS A 12 -16.45 -4.75 6.58
CA LYS A 12 -16.40 -5.31 7.92
C LYS A 12 -15.38 -6.46 8.01
N ALA A 13 -15.39 -7.35 7.02
CA ALA A 13 -14.43 -8.46 6.95
C ALA A 13 -12.99 -7.94 6.86
N MET A 14 -12.77 -6.87 6.10
CA MET A 14 -11.46 -6.25 5.99
C MET A 14 -11.00 -5.65 7.34
N ARG A 15 -11.90 -4.99 8.07
CA ARG A 15 -11.58 -4.46 9.41
C ARG A 15 -11.26 -5.56 10.41
N ASP A 16 -11.86 -6.73 10.24
CA ASP A 16 -11.61 -7.89 11.10
C ASP A 16 -10.39 -8.69 10.69
N SER A 17 -9.80 -8.37 9.55
CA SER A 17 -8.65 -9.10 9.02
C SER A 17 -7.39 -8.88 9.83
N HIS A 18 -6.50 -9.86 9.79
CA HIS A 18 -5.18 -9.78 10.41
C HIS A 18 -4.37 -8.61 9.81
N GLU A 19 -4.43 -8.47 8.49
CA GLU A 19 -3.73 -7.41 7.76
C GLU A 19 -4.12 -6.02 8.24
N PHE A 20 -5.42 -5.78 8.43
CA PHE A 20 -5.91 -4.49 8.92
C PHE A 20 -5.41 -4.23 10.35
N LYS A 21 -5.57 -5.20 11.23
CA LYS A 21 -5.19 -5.06 12.65
C LYS A 21 -3.70 -4.80 12.80
N LYS A 22 -2.86 -5.52 12.05
CA LYS A 22 -1.41 -5.34 12.08
C LYS A 22 -1.01 -3.95 11.58
N LEU A 23 -1.62 -3.50 10.49
CA LEU A 23 -1.33 -2.17 9.96
C LEU A 23 -1.75 -1.08 10.95
N LYS A 24 -2.92 -1.24 11.57
CA LYS A 24 -3.40 -0.26 12.56
C LYS A 24 -2.47 -0.16 13.75
N GLU A 25 -1.99 -1.29 14.27
CA GLU A 25 -1.01 -1.32 15.36
C GLU A 25 0.30 -0.66 14.95
N ALA A 26 0.82 -1.03 13.79
CA ALA A 26 2.11 -0.49 13.29
C ALA A 26 2.00 1.01 13.04
N THR A 27 0.86 1.48 12.57
CA THR A 27 0.60 2.91 12.35
C THR A 27 0.65 3.67 13.67
N ALA A 28 0.01 3.13 14.71
CA ALA A 28 0.00 3.77 16.02
C ALA A 28 1.41 3.91 16.59
N VAL A 29 2.24 2.88 16.41
CA VAL A 29 3.64 2.91 16.87
C VAL A 29 4.45 3.92 16.07
N LEU A 30 4.32 3.90 14.74
CA LEU A 30 5.05 4.82 13.86
C LEU A 30 4.70 6.29 14.16
N ASN A 31 3.44 6.56 14.47
CA ASN A 31 2.97 7.92 14.75
C ASN A 31 3.65 8.56 15.96
N LYS A 32 4.28 7.76 16.82
CA LYS A 32 5.03 8.27 17.97
C LYS A 32 6.43 8.76 17.59
N ASP A 33 6.91 8.43 16.40
CA ASP A 33 8.23 8.82 15.90
C ASP A 33 8.05 9.67 14.64
N GLU A 34 8.03 11.00 14.83
CA GLU A 34 7.76 11.92 13.73
C GLU A 34 8.81 11.88 12.63
N ASN A 35 10.07 11.67 12.99
CA ASN A 35 11.15 11.58 11.99
C ASN A 35 11.00 10.33 11.13
N ALA A 36 10.75 9.19 11.76
CA ALA A 36 10.53 7.93 11.04
C ALA A 36 9.29 8.04 10.15
N LYS A 37 8.21 8.64 10.66
CA LYS A 37 6.98 8.84 9.91
C LYS A 37 7.21 9.68 8.66
N LYS A 38 7.97 10.78 8.78
CA LYS A 38 8.30 11.62 7.62
C LYS A 38 9.10 10.85 6.58
N MET A 39 10.09 10.07 7.01
CA MET A 39 10.91 9.28 6.11
C MET A 39 10.10 8.19 5.41
N VAL A 40 9.19 7.53 6.14
CA VAL A 40 8.30 6.53 5.56
C VAL A 40 7.40 7.16 4.51
N ASN A 41 6.79 8.31 4.82
CA ASN A 41 5.90 9.00 3.88
C ASN A 41 6.65 9.43 2.63
N GLU A 42 7.87 9.93 2.78
CA GLU A 42 8.70 10.30 1.63
C GLU A 42 9.06 9.08 0.81
N PHE A 43 9.44 7.99 1.46
CA PHE A 43 9.76 6.72 0.79
C PHE A 43 8.58 6.22 -0.04
N LEU A 44 7.38 6.18 0.54
CA LEU A 44 6.17 5.73 -0.16
C LEU A 44 5.80 6.65 -1.31
N SER A 45 5.95 7.95 -1.12
CA SER A 45 5.68 8.94 -2.16
C SER A 45 6.62 8.78 -3.36
N LEU A 46 7.91 8.57 -3.09
CA LEU A 46 8.89 8.36 -4.15
C LEU A 46 8.66 7.04 -4.89
N ASN A 47 8.28 5.98 -4.17
CA ASN A 47 7.93 4.71 -4.81
C ASN A 47 6.71 4.86 -5.72
N GLN A 48 5.70 5.61 -5.27
CA GLN A 48 4.52 5.88 -6.09
C GLN A 48 4.88 6.66 -7.35
N GLN A 49 5.74 7.65 -7.22
CA GLN A 49 6.24 8.43 -8.35
C GLN A 49 6.97 7.52 -9.35
N ALA A 50 7.85 6.64 -8.87
CA ALA A 50 8.58 5.71 -9.71
C ALA A 50 7.63 4.74 -10.43
N GLU A 51 6.61 4.24 -9.74
CA GLU A 51 5.61 3.36 -10.34
C GLU A 51 4.81 4.07 -11.42
N MET A 52 4.43 5.32 -11.20
CA MET A 52 3.73 6.12 -12.20
C MET A 52 4.58 6.36 -13.45
N GLU A 53 5.87 6.64 -13.27
CA GLU A 53 6.79 6.82 -14.39
C GLU A 53 6.91 5.54 -15.21
N LYS A 54 7.02 4.39 -14.56
CA LYS A 54 7.04 3.08 -15.24
C LYS A 54 5.75 2.83 -16.00
N TYR A 55 4.63 3.16 -15.39
CA TYR A 55 3.31 2.97 -16.00
C TYR A 55 3.16 3.80 -17.27
N GLN A 56 3.82 4.97 -17.33
CA GLN A 56 3.83 5.84 -18.49
C GLN A 56 4.86 5.42 -19.54
N GLY A 57 5.55 4.31 -19.31
CA GLY A 57 6.56 3.79 -20.23
C GLY A 57 7.91 4.46 -20.09
N LYS A 58 8.14 5.18 -19.00
CA LYS A 58 9.41 5.85 -18.72
C LYS A 58 10.21 5.10 -17.67
N GLU A 59 11.53 5.19 -17.75
CA GLU A 59 12.35 4.74 -16.64
C GLU A 59 12.30 5.80 -15.54
N PRO A 60 12.22 5.38 -14.26
CA PRO A 60 12.30 6.34 -13.15
C PRO A 60 13.60 7.14 -13.23
N ALA A 61 13.52 8.41 -12.90
CA ALA A 61 14.70 9.28 -12.86
C ALA A 61 15.73 8.67 -11.90
N LYS A 62 16.99 8.73 -12.29
CA LYS A 62 18.11 8.20 -11.49
C LYS A 62 18.10 8.82 -10.09
N GLU A 63 17.83 10.12 -10.00
CA GLU A 63 17.72 10.84 -8.73
C GLU A 63 16.66 10.23 -7.82
N THR A 64 15.50 9.89 -8.38
CA THR A 64 14.39 9.27 -7.64
C THR A 64 14.81 7.90 -7.10
N THR A 65 15.42 7.07 -7.96
CA THR A 65 15.88 5.74 -7.58
C THR A 65 16.93 5.80 -6.47
N GLU A 66 17.86 6.73 -6.58
CA GLU A 66 18.92 6.91 -5.57
C GLU A 66 18.33 7.34 -4.22
N LYS A 67 17.37 8.25 -4.24
CA LYS A 67 16.68 8.68 -3.00
C LYS A 67 15.92 7.53 -2.34
N ILE A 68 15.24 6.73 -3.14
CA ILE A 68 14.52 5.55 -2.64
C ILE A 68 15.48 4.60 -1.94
N GLN A 69 16.61 4.28 -2.58
CA GLN A 69 17.62 3.38 -2.03
C GLN A 69 18.21 3.94 -0.73
N LYS A 70 18.51 5.21 -0.71
CA LYS A 70 19.09 5.88 0.47
C LYS A 70 18.11 5.85 1.64
N LEU A 71 16.85 6.20 1.40
CA LEU A 71 15.80 6.17 2.43
C LEU A 71 15.58 4.75 2.94
N TYR A 72 15.53 3.78 2.05
CA TYR A 72 15.36 2.38 2.45
C TYR A 72 16.51 1.92 3.34
N GLY A 73 17.74 2.32 3.00
CA GLY A 73 18.92 1.98 3.82
C GLY A 73 18.78 2.51 5.25
N ILE A 74 18.27 3.74 5.40
CA ILE A 74 18.05 4.33 6.72
C ILE A 74 16.87 3.63 7.44
N LEU A 75 15.76 3.45 6.73
CA LEU A 75 14.53 2.86 7.30
C LEU A 75 14.74 1.40 7.71
N SER A 76 15.61 0.67 6.99
CA SER A 76 15.88 -0.73 7.30
C SER A 76 16.51 -0.92 8.68
N LEU A 77 17.07 0.15 9.26
CA LEU A 77 17.64 0.13 10.59
C LEU A 77 16.63 0.48 11.68
N ASN A 78 15.42 0.87 11.29
CA ASN A 78 14.36 1.26 12.22
C ASN A 78 13.28 0.17 12.22
N GLN A 79 13.19 -0.56 13.34
CA GLN A 79 12.27 -1.69 13.46
C GLN A 79 10.80 -1.27 13.29
N ASP A 80 10.41 -0.16 13.89
CA ASP A 80 9.03 0.32 13.84
C ASP A 80 8.64 0.72 12.43
N ALA A 81 9.56 1.39 11.71
CA ALA A 81 9.34 1.77 10.32
C ALA A 81 9.20 0.53 9.42
N MET A 82 10.06 -0.47 9.64
CA MET A 82 10.01 -1.71 8.84
C MET A 82 8.75 -2.52 9.12
N GLN A 83 8.30 -2.57 10.37
CA GLN A 83 7.04 -3.23 10.69
C GLN A 83 5.86 -2.54 10.01
N TYR A 84 5.87 -1.21 9.99
CA TYR A 84 4.85 -0.45 9.29
C TYR A 84 4.87 -0.77 7.79
N LEU A 85 6.04 -0.71 7.15
CA LEU A 85 6.16 -0.95 5.72
C LEU A 85 5.72 -2.37 5.34
N ASN A 86 6.11 -3.37 6.13
CA ASN A 86 5.71 -4.75 5.89
C ASN A 86 4.19 -4.93 6.05
N SER A 87 3.61 -4.35 7.08
CA SER A 87 2.17 -4.41 7.32
C SER A 87 1.39 -3.67 6.23
N PHE A 88 1.90 -2.53 5.81
CA PHE A 88 1.32 -1.73 4.72
C PHE A 88 1.31 -2.54 3.43
N MET A 89 2.43 -3.18 3.07
CA MET A 89 2.54 -3.99 1.87
C MET A 89 1.53 -5.14 1.87
N ARG A 90 1.40 -5.85 2.99
CA ARG A 90 0.45 -6.96 3.10
C ARG A 90 -1.00 -6.49 2.97
N PHE A 91 -1.30 -5.35 3.59
CA PHE A 91 -2.64 -4.76 3.48
C PHE A 91 -2.92 -4.37 2.02
N GLN A 92 -1.95 -3.75 1.35
CA GLN A 92 -2.10 -3.35 -0.05
C GLN A 92 -2.29 -4.56 -0.97
N MET A 93 -1.61 -5.69 -0.69
CA MET A 93 -1.80 -6.92 -1.47
C MET A 93 -3.22 -7.44 -1.33
N MET A 94 -3.76 -7.46 -0.10
CA MET A 94 -5.15 -7.86 0.13
C MET A 94 -6.12 -6.94 -0.62
N LEU A 95 -5.90 -5.63 -0.52
CA LEU A 95 -6.73 -4.64 -1.20
C LEU A 95 -6.67 -4.81 -2.72
N ALA A 96 -5.49 -5.06 -3.26
CA ALA A 96 -5.31 -5.28 -4.69
C ALA A 96 -6.07 -6.54 -5.15
N ASP A 97 -6.01 -7.62 -4.39
CA ASP A 97 -6.73 -8.86 -4.72
C ASP A 97 -8.24 -8.64 -4.72
N VAL A 98 -8.76 -7.92 -3.73
CA VAL A 98 -10.19 -7.57 -3.65
C VAL A 98 -10.58 -6.68 -4.83
N THR A 99 -9.77 -5.66 -5.12
CA THR A 99 -10.02 -4.73 -6.22
C THR A 99 -10.01 -5.46 -7.56
N ASN A 100 -9.09 -6.40 -7.76
CA ASN A 100 -9.02 -7.20 -8.98
C ASN A 100 -10.28 -8.05 -9.17
N SER A 101 -10.82 -8.62 -8.10
CA SER A 101 -12.08 -9.36 -8.17
C SER A 101 -13.23 -8.48 -8.64
N ILE A 102 -13.26 -7.23 -8.18
CA ILE A 102 -14.28 -6.25 -8.61
C ILE A 102 -14.04 -5.85 -10.06
N GLN A 103 -12.78 -5.61 -10.44
CA GLN A 103 -12.42 -5.23 -11.81
C GLN A 103 -12.79 -6.32 -12.82
N ASP A 104 -12.69 -7.57 -12.44
CA ASP A 104 -13.12 -8.69 -13.30
C ASP A 104 -14.59 -8.56 -13.69
N VAL A 105 -15.44 -8.14 -12.76
CA VAL A 105 -16.86 -7.92 -13.02
C VAL A 105 -17.05 -6.77 -14.02
N VAL A 106 -16.28 -5.70 -13.87
CA VAL A 106 -16.32 -4.56 -14.79
C VAL A 106 -15.92 -5.01 -16.20
N LYS A 107 -14.86 -5.80 -16.32
CA LYS A 107 -14.41 -6.32 -17.62
C LYS A 107 -15.47 -7.21 -18.26
N GLU A 108 -16.12 -8.06 -17.49
CA GLU A 108 -17.22 -8.90 -17.99
C GLU A 108 -18.36 -8.05 -18.53
N ALA A 109 -18.75 -7.00 -17.79
CA ALA A 109 -19.84 -6.11 -18.19
C ALA A 109 -19.51 -5.36 -19.49
N MET A 110 -18.22 -5.07 -19.72
CA MET A 110 -17.75 -4.35 -20.91
C MET A 110 -17.39 -5.28 -22.06
N GLY A 111 -17.58 -6.59 -21.90
CA GLY A 111 -17.26 -7.57 -22.92
C GLY A 111 -15.78 -7.84 -23.10
N GLU A 112 -14.96 -7.47 -22.15
CA GLU A 112 -13.51 -7.76 -22.15
C GLU A 112 -13.24 -9.11 -21.53
N LYS A 113 -12.23 -9.79 -22.05
CA LYS A 113 -11.81 -11.09 -21.50
C LYS A 113 -10.60 -10.95 -20.58
#